data_3d1ba95279f884cb99a6813b8183f125
#
_entry.id   3d1ba95279f884cb99a6813b8183f125
#
_cell.length_a   1.000
_cell.length_b   1.000
_cell.length_c   1.000
_cell.angle_alpha   90.00
_cell.angle_beta   90.00
_cell.angle_gamma   90.00
#
_symmetry.space_group_name_H-M   'P 1'
#
loop_
_entity.id
_entity.type
_entity.pdbx_description
1 polymer ?
#
loop_
_entity_poly.entity_id
_entity_poly.type
_entity_poly.pdbx_seq_one_letter_code
_entity_poly.pdbx_strand_id
1 'polypeptide(L)'
;MKDLQQASIHHIALGNPAYTPAGRYAQAAMEQAKVWSKVQPKIVNVNNVRQALDYVANQSTEAGFVFGTDAAIMPDKVQVAATIPTTKAISYPIARTINSKEPAAANRFIGFVRSAKGQQILKPLWFPECALNK
;
A
#
# COMPACT_ATOMS: atom_id res chain seq x y z
N MET A 1 -0.72 -8.14 -13.90
CA MET A 1 0.05 -9.23 -13.23
C MET A 1 0.83 -10.09 -14.20
N LYS A 2 0.22 -10.58 -15.31
CA LYS A 2 0.96 -11.39 -16.29
C LYS A 2 2.14 -10.63 -16.92
N ASP A 3 2.02 -9.33 -17.07
CA ASP A 3 3.05 -8.46 -17.66
C ASP A 3 4.36 -8.45 -16.87
N LEU A 4 4.31 -8.71 -15.56
CA LEU A 4 5.51 -8.85 -14.72
C LEU A 4 6.43 -10.01 -15.15
N GLN A 5 5.92 -10.94 -15.95
CA GLN A 5 6.70 -12.06 -16.47
C GLN A 5 7.47 -11.70 -17.76
N GLN A 6 7.21 -10.54 -18.35
CA GLN A 6 7.89 -10.11 -19.58
C GLN A 6 9.40 -10.01 -19.38
N ALA A 7 10.15 -10.22 -20.44
CA ALA A 7 11.61 -10.16 -20.39
C ALA A 7 12.14 -8.74 -20.09
N SER A 8 11.38 -7.72 -20.42
CA SER A 8 11.71 -6.33 -20.13
C SER A 8 11.62 -5.93 -18.65
N ILE A 9 10.98 -6.76 -17.82
CA ILE A 9 10.92 -6.56 -16.35
C ILE A 9 12.00 -7.45 -15.74
N HIS A 10 13.07 -6.86 -15.25
CA HIS A 10 14.21 -7.56 -14.63
C HIS A 10 14.12 -7.54 -13.11
N HIS A 11 13.70 -6.41 -12.53
CA HIS A 11 13.68 -6.19 -11.10
C HIS A 11 12.33 -5.63 -10.64
N ILE A 12 11.81 -6.17 -9.54
CA ILE A 12 10.54 -5.77 -8.96
C ILE A 12 10.74 -5.52 -7.47
N ALA A 13 10.60 -4.27 -7.04
CA ALA A 13 10.70 -3.90 -5.63
C ALA A 13 9.48 -4.41 -4.86
N LEU A 14 9.72 -5.19 -3.82
CA LEU A 14 8.70 -5.77 -2.97
C LEU A 14 9.14 -5.73 -1.51
N GLY A 15 8.31 -5.18 -0.65
CA GLY A 15 8.52 -5.32 0.80
C GLY A 15 8.60 -6.80 1.16
N ASN A 16 9.59 -7.20 1.94
CA ASN A 16 9.78 -8.61 2.27
C ASN A 16 8.50 -9.21 2.91
N PRO A 17 7.89 -10.26 2.33
CA PRO A 17 6.65 -10.83 2.81
C PRO A 17 6.72 -11.39 4.24
N ALA A 18 7.91 -11.76 4.72
CA ALA A 18 8.09 -12.29 6.06
C ALA A 18 7.67 -11.29 7.16
N TYR A 19 7.88 -9.99 6.93
CA TYR A 19 7.62 -8.97 7.94
C TYR A 19 6.88 -7.71 7.46
N THR A 20 6.64 -7.55 6.15
CA THR A 20 5.89 -6.40 5.66
C THR A 20 4.47 -6.77 5.23
N PRO A 21 3.44 -6.00 5.63
CA PRO A 21 2.07 -6.23 5.19
C PRO A 21 1.90 -6.13 3.66
N ALA A 22 2.49 -5.10 3.04
CA ALA A 22 2.42 -4.91 1.59
C ALA A 22 3.02 -6.10 0.83
N GLY A 23 4.17 -6.63 1.30
CA GLY A 23 4.79 -7.82 0.72
C GLY A 23 3.88 -9.05 0.80
N ARG A 24 3.25 -9.29 1.94
CA ARG A 24 2.30 -10.41 2.09
C ARG A 24 1.09 -10.28 1.16
N TYR A 25 0.52 -9.08 1.04
CA TYR A 25 -0.61 -8.86 0.12
C TYR A 25 -0.21 -9.07 -1.33
N ALA A 26 0.94 -8.53 -1.74
CA ALA A 26 1.42 -8.66 -3.10
C ALA A 26 1.78 -10.12 -3.45
N GLN A 27 2.47 -10.84 -2.56
CA GLN A 27 2.77 -12.25 -2.75
C GLN A 27 1.49 -13.07 -2.90
N ALA A 28 0.53 -12.94 -1.98
CA ALA A 28 -0.73 -13.66 -2.05
C ALA A 28 -1.49 -13.38 -3.35
N ALA A 29 -1.50 -12.13 -3.82
CA ALA A 29 -2.13 -11.78 -5.08
C ALA A 29 -1.41 -12.41 -6.30
N MET A 30 -0.07 -12.46 -6.28
CA MET A 30 0.72 -13.11 -7.33
C MET A 30 0.57 -14.64 -7.32
N GLU A 31 0.44 -15.25 -6.15
CA GLU A 31 0.15 -16.69 -5.99
C GLU A 31 -1.25 -17.01 -6.53
N GLN A 32 -2.26 -16.23 -6.17
CA GLN A 32 -3.61 -16.39 -6.71
C GLN A 32 -3.64 -16.24 -8.24
N ALA A 33 -2.87 -15.31 -8.78
CA ALA A 33 -2.72 -15.12 -10.22
C ALA A 33 -1.83 -16.17 -10.89
N LYS A 34 -1.26 -17.11 -10.13
CA LYS A 34 -0.34 -18.19 -10.60
C LYS A 34 0.90 -17.65 -11.33
N VAL A 35 1.40 -16.49 -10.90
CA VAL A 35 2.60 -15.87 -11.50
C VAL A 35 3.78 -15.84 -10.53
N TRP A 36 3.59 -16.09 -9.24
CA TRP A 36 4.61 -15.95 -8.20
C TRP A 36 5.91 -16.68 -8.54
N SER A 37 5.86 -17.95 -8.88
CA SER A 37 7.06 -18.75 -9.17
C SER A 37 7.92 -18.20 -10.30
N LYS A 38 7.31 -17.52 -11.28
CA LYS A 38 8.02 -16.90 -12.41
C LYS A 38 8.55 -15.50 -12.08
N VAL A 39 7.89 -14.80 -11.15
CA VAL A 39 8.21 -13.43 -10.75
C VAL A 39 9.20 -13.40 -9.59
N GLN A 40 9.14 -14.41 -8.71
CA GLN A 40 10.00 -14.50 -7.53
C GLN A 40 11.50 -14.29 -7.81
N PRO A 41 12.10 -14.83 -8.87
CA PRO A 41 13.52 -14.61 -9.16
C PRO A 41 13.87 -13.15 -9.48
N LYS A 42 12.87 -12.33 -9.83
CA LYS A 42 13.02 -10.90 -10.15
C LYS A 42 12.80 -9.99 -8.94
N ILE A 43 12.42 -10.55 -7.77
CA ILE A 43 12.06 -9.77 -6.59
C ILE A 43 13.33 -9.20 -5.93
N VAL A 44 13.33 -7.90 -5.79
CA VAL A 44 14.25 -7.15 -4.94
C VAL A 44 13.54 -6.87 -3.62
N ASN A 45 13.92 -7.59 -2.58
CA ASN A 45 13.33 -7.41 -1.25
C ASN A 45 13.78 -6.08 -0.65
N VAL A 46 12.83 -5.31 -0.17
CA VAL A 46 13.06 -4.04 0.52
C VAL A 46 12.44 -4.05 1.92
N ASN A 47 12.91 -3.16 2.78
CA ASN A 47 12.52 -3.13 4.19
C ASN A 47 11.12 -2.55 4.42
N ASN A 48 10.65 -1.69 3.54
CA ASN A 48 9.35 -1.01 3.65
C ASN A 48 8.87 -0.49 2.29
N VAL A 49 7.59 -0.09 2.23
CA VAL A 49 6.96 0.39 0.99
C VAL A 49 7.57 1.70 0.47
N ARG A 50 8.11 2.56 1.35
CA ARG A 50 8.77 3.79 0.92
C ARG A 50 10.02 3.49 0.12
N GLN A 51 10.83 2.55 0.57
CA GLN A 51 12.01 2.08 -0.18
C GLN A 51 11.60 1.44 -1.51
N ALA A 52 10.48 0.70 -1.56
CA ALA A 52 9.97 0.18 -2.82
C ALA A 52 9.61 1.31 -3.79
N LEU A 53 8.93 2.34 -3.30
CA LEU A 53 8.59 3.52 -4.09
C LEU A 53 9.85 4.24 -4.62
N ASP A 54 10.84 4.45 -3.75
CA ASP A 54 12.10 5.11 -4.12
C ASP A 54 12.85 4.34 -5.20
N TYR A 55 12.86 3.00 -5.16
CA TYR A 55 13.52 2.18 -6.17
C TYR A 55 12.87 2.30 -7.55
N VAL A 56 11.55 2.40 -7.60
CA VAL A 56 10.85 2.66 -8.88
C VAL A 56 11.08 4.10 -9.33
N ALA A 57 10.96 5.06 -8.42
CA ALA A 57 11.10 6.49 -8.73
C ALA A 57 12.49 6.88 -9.26
N ASN A 58 13.54 6.17 -8.82
CA ASN A 58 14.93 6.37 -9.29
C ASN A 58 15.34 5.37 -10.38
N GLN A 59 14.39 4.57 -10.91
CA GLN A 59 14.62 3.59 -11.98
C GLN A 59 15.59 2.44 -11.62
N SER A 60 15.77 2.15 -10.33
CA SER A 60 16.52 0.98 -9.87
C SER A 60 15.76 -0.33 -10.08
N THR A 61 14.44 -0.26 -10.21
CA THR A 61 13.55 -1.36 -10.56
C THR A 61 12.48 -0.90 -11.55
N GLU A 62 12.07 -1.78 -12.47
CA GLU A 62 11.04 -1.46 -13.48
C GLU A 62 9.63 -1.42 -12.89
N ALA A 63 9.42 -2.13 -11.78
CA ALA A 63 8.13 -2.17 -11.11
C ALA A 63 8.31 -2.29 -9.58
N GLY A 64 7.25 -1.97 -8.84
CA GLY A 64 7.22 -2.14 -7.40
C GLY A 64 5.79 -2.27 -6.88
N PHE A 65 5.65 -2.87 -5.71
CA PHE A 65 4.37 -3.00 -5.00
C PHE A 65 4.36 -2.05 -3.80
N VAL A 66 3.43 -1.13 -3.83
CA VAL A 66 3.22 -0.13 -2.78
C VAL A 66 1.71 0.02 -2.51
N PHE A 67 1.34 0.70 -1.44
CA PHE A 67 -0.06 1.12 -1.29
C PHE A 67 -0.36 2.33 -2.19
N GLY A 68 -1.62 2.53 -2.57
CA GLY A 68 -2.03 3.70 -3.33
C GLY A 68 -1.66 5.02 -2.65
N THR A 69 -1.71 5.05 -1.31
CA THR A 69 -1.26 6.18 -0.48
C THR A 69 0.21 6.53 -0.68
N ASP A 70 1.07 5.54 -0.93
CA ASP A 70 2.50 5.77 -1.19
C ASP A 70 2.71 6.29 -2.61
N ALA A 71 2.06 5.68 -3.61
CA ALA A 71 2.17 6.12 -5.00
C ALA A 71 1.73 7.59 -5.18
N ALA A 72 0.71 8.03 -4.45
CA ALA A 72 0.21 9.41 -4.48
C ALA A 72 1.23 10.47 -4.02
N ILE A 73 2.33 10.07 -3.39
CA ILE A 73 3.36 11.01 -2.91
C ILE A 73 4.32 11.44 -4.03
N MET A 74 4.48 10.61 -5.07
CA MET A 74 5.40 10.87 -6.18
C MET A 74 4.71 10.74 -7.55
N PRO A 75 3.59 11.46 -7.80
CA PRO A 75 2.80 11.29 -9.02
C PRO A 75 3.57 11.64 -10.30
N ASP A 76 4.58 12.50 -10.19
CA ASP A 76 5.40 12.92 -11.33
C ASP A 76 6.56 11.94 -11.64
N LYS A 77 6.82 10.97 -10.75
CA LYS A 77 7.94 10.02 -10.89
C LYS A 77 7.51 8.59 -11.11
N VAL A 78 6.29 8.24 -10.69
CA VAL A 78 5.77 6.88 -10.80
C VAL A 78 4.36 6.90 -11.38
N GLN A 79 4.04 5.86 -12.13
CA GLN A 79 2.70 5.63 -12.66
C GLN A 79 2.09 4.40 -12.01
N VAL A 80 0.84 4.50 -11.57
CA VAL A 80 0.06 3.35 -11.12
C VAL A 80 -0.38 2.54 -12.33
N ALA A 81 0.31 1.44 -12.61
CA ALA A 81 0.01 0.57 -13.75
C ALA A 81 -1.25 -0.28 -13.52
N ALA A 82 -1.51 -0.68 -12.28
CA ALA A 82 -2.70 -1.45 -11.90
C ALA A 82 -2.97 -1.37 -10.40
N THR A 83 -4.24 -1.39 -10.04
CA THR A 83 -4.68 -1.61 -8.66
C THR A 83 -4.97 -3.08 -8.46
N ILE A 84 -4.30 -3.70 -7.48
CA ILE A 84 -4.40 -5.12 -7.21
C ILE A 84 -5.43 -5.37 -6.11
N PRO A 85 -6.52 -6.09 -6.40
CA PRO A 85 -7.49 -6.45 -5.38
C PRO A 85 -6.85 -7.39 -4.35
N THR A 86 -7.12 -7.14 -3.08
CA THR A 86 -6.66 -7.98 -1.97
C THR A 86 -7.82 -8.84 -1.45
N THR A 87 -7.52 -10.04 -0.95
CA THR A 87 -8.52 -10.96 -0.38
C THR A 87 -9.20 -10.41 0.87
N LYS A 88 -8.52 -9.50 1.58
CA LYS A 88 -9.07 -8.75 2.72
C LYS A 88 -8.91 -7.27 2.45
N ALA A 89 -9.92 -6.50 2.79
CA ALA A 89 -9.83 -5.04 2.70
C ALA A 89 -8.67 -4.52 3.53
N ILE A 90 -7.86 -3.64 2.94
CA ILE A 90 -6.82 -2.93 3.66
C ILE A 90 -7.50 -1.88 4.52
N SER A 91 -7.24 -1.88 5.83
CA SER A 91 -7.80 -0.93 6.78
C SER A 91 -6.69 -0.16 7.50
N TYR A 92 -6.97 1.10 7.79
CA TYR A 92 -6.12 2.00 8.55
C TYR A 92 -6.84 2.37 9.84
N PRO A 93 -6.63 1.63 10.94
CA PRO A 93 -7.31 1.90 12.18
C PRO A 93 -6.79 3.18 12.84
N ILE A 94 -7.70 3.95 13.44
CA ILE A 94 -7.36 5.06 14.32
C ILE A 94 -7.96 4.79 15.70
N ALA A 95 -7.16 4.98 16.76
CA ALA A 95 -7.60 4.75 18.12
C ALA A 95 -6.95 5.76 19.08
N ARG A 96 -7.64 6.04 20.18
CA ARG A 96 -7.09 6.75 21.32
C ARG A 96 -6.29 5.75 22.18
N THR A 97 -5.14 6.18 22.66
CA THR A 97 -4.39 5.40 23.65
C THR A 97 -5.12 5.36 24.98
N ILE A 98 -5.06 4.25 25.71
CA ILE A 98 -5.76 4.07 27.00
C ILE A 98 -5.32 5.10 28.03
N ASN A 99 -4.04 5.50 28.02
CA ASN A 99 -3.44 6.44 28.98
C ASN A 99 -3.37 7.88 28.42
N SER A 100 -4.22 8.23 27.43
CA SER A 100 -4.27 9.60 26.89
C SER A 100 -4.59 10.60 28.01
N LYS A 101 -3.78 11.65 28.12
CA LYS A 101 -4.02 12.75 29.07
C LYS A 101 -5.15 13.68 28.59
N GLU A 102 -5.46 13.65 27.29
CA GLU A 102 -6.47 14.48 26.64
C GLU A 102 -7.52 13.62 25.89
N PRO A 103 -8.27 12.77 26.61
CA PRO A 103 -9.18 11.81 25.97
C PRO A 103 -10.28 12.46 25.15
N ALA A 104 -10.80 13.60 25.62
CA ALA A 104 -11.85 14.35 24.94
C ALA A 104 -11.35 14.95 23.61
N ALA A 105 -10.14 15.52 23.59
CA ALA A 105 -9.52 16.05 22.38
C ALA A 105 -9.23 14.95 21.38
N ALA A 106 -8.68 13.81 21.81
CA ALA A 106 -8.42 12.65 20.96
C ALA A 106 -9.71 12.12 20.33
N ASN A 107 -10.80 11.99 21.10
CA ASN A 107 -12.08 11.54 20.57
C ASN A 107 -12.69 12.53 19.57
N ARG A 108 -12.55 13.85 19.80
CA ARG A 108 -12.99 14.87 18.81
C ARG A 108 -12.21 14.73 17.50
N PHE A 109 -10.89 14.52 17.57
CA PHE A 109 -10.07 14.31 16.38
C PHE A 109 -10.48 13.04 15.61
N ILE A 110 -10.69 11.92 16.31
CA ILE A 110 -11.20 10.67 15.70
C ILE A 110 -12.56 10.93 15.03
N GLY A 111 -13.45 11.64 15.71
CA GLY A 111 -14.74 12.04 15.17
C GLY A 111 -14.61 12.88 13.90
N PHE A 112 -13.69 13.84 13.89
CA PHE A 112 -13.39 14.64 12.70
C PHE A 112 -12.88 13.78 11.56
N VAL A 113 -11.89 12.93 11.79
CA VAL A 113 -11.33 12.02 10.75
C VAL A 113 -12.43 11.14 10.14
N ARG A 114 -13.38 10.66 10.96
CA ARG A 114 -14.51 9.83 10.50
C ARG A 114 -15.67 10.64 9.90
N SER A 115 -15.67 11.94 9.99
CA SER A 115 -16.73 12.80 9.43
C SER A 115 -16.65 12.85 7.90
N ALA A 116 -17.74 13.26 7.24
CA ALA A 116 -17.78 13.47 5.79
C ALA A 116 -16.66 14.40 5.32
N LYS A 117 -16.37 15.48 6.07
CA LYS A 117 -15.29 16.42 5.76
C LYS A 117 -13.91 15.77 5.88
N GLY A 118 -13.65 15.00 6.92
CA GLY A 118 -12.40 14.25 7.09
C GLY A 118 -12.20 13.22 5.99
N GLN A 119 -13.26 12.50 5.62
CA GLN A 119 -13.21 11.50 4.54
C GLN A 119 -13.00 12.14 3.16
N GLN A 120 -13.55 13.32 2.89
CA GLN A 120 -13.28 14.08 1.67
C GLN A 120 -11.80 14.47 1.53
N ILE A 121 -11.11 14.73 2.63
CA ILE A 121 -9.66 15.02 2.64
C ILE A 121 -8.84 13.76 2.37
N LEU A 122 -9.25 12.61 2.90
CA LEU A 122 -8.52 11.35 2.79
C LEU A 122 -8.72 10.64 1.45
N LYS A 123 -9.88 10.78 0.83
CA LYS A 123 -10.24 10.08 -0.42
C LYS A 123 -9.27 10.34 -1.58
N PRO A 124 -8.85 11.58 -1.89
CA PRO A 124 -7.88 11.84 -2.95
C PRO A 124 -6.50 11.24 -2.68
N LEU A 125 -6.20 10.91 -1.42
CA LEU A 125 -4.95 10.30 -0.99
C LEU A 125 -5.01 8.75 -0.97
N TRP A 126 -6.00 8.16 -1.64
CA TRP A 126 -6.20 6.71 -1.77
C TRP A 126 -6.53 5.97 -0.46
N PHE A 127 -6.93 6.69 0.59
CA PHE A 127 -7.48 6.00 1.76
C PHE A 127 -8.87 5.43 1.43
N PRO A 128 -9.16 4.19 1.83
CA PRO A 128 -10.50 3.61 1.67
C PRO A 128 -11.52 4.39 2.50
N GLU A 129 -12.76 4.41 2.04
CA GLU A 129 -13.84 5.03 2.80
C GLU A 129 -13.99 4.37 4.18
N CYS A 130 -14.22 5.21 5.21
CA CYS A 130 -14.43 4.72 6.56
C CYS A 130 -15.68 3.84 6.61
N ALA A 131 -15.51 2.57 6.94
CA ALA A 131 -16.64 1.72 7.28
C ALA A 131 -17.31 2.30 8.53
N LEU A 132 -18.43 2.98 8.36
CA LEU A 132 -19.31 3.35 9.46
C LEU A 132 -19.88 2.05 10.00
N ASN A 133 -19.34 1.51 11.08
CA ASN A 133 -20.04 0.49 11.83
C ASN A 133 -21.37 1.09 12.26
N LYS A 134 -22.46 0.58 11.68
CA LYS A 134 -23.83 0.81 12.13
C LYS A 134 -24.01 0.21 13.51
#